data_9141557f90ee355777bf1972eb67d419
#
_entry.id   9141557f90ee355777bf1972eb67d419
#
_cell.length_a   1.000
_cell.length_b   1.000
_cell.length_c   1.000
_cell.angle_alpha   90.00
_cell.angle_beta   90.00
_cell.angle_gamma   90.00
#
_symmetry.space_group_name_H-M   'P 1'
#
loop_
_entity.id
_entity.type
_entity.pdbx_description
1 polymer ?
#
loop_
_entity_poly.entity_id
_entity_poly.type
_entity_poly.pdbx_seq_one_letter_code
_entity_poly.pdbx_strand_id
1 'polypeptide(L)'
;MDKEVYLKIDGSVQGIGLRARAVRTARELGVSGWVRNVDDGTVEIRMKGAEEQIDEMIKRTYRGPSLARVDEVRFLTRPPSFFLPEVTPGVFTRI
;
A
#
# COMPACT_ATOMS: atom_id res chain seq x y z
N MET A 1 -18.55 4.68 4.16
CA MET A 1 -17.97 5.94 3.67
C MET A 1 -16.59 5.63 3.08
N ASP A 2 -16.29 6.17 1.93
CA ASP A 2 -15.00 5.89 1.27
C ASP A 2 -13.87 6.70 1.89
N LYS A 3 -12.68 6.11 1.87
CA LYS A 3 -11.47 6.67 2.43
C LYS A 3 -10.33 6.49 1.44
N GLU A 4 -9.44 7.46 1.37
CA GLU A 4 -8.21 7.37 0.57
C GLU A 4 -7.01 7.61 1.46
N VAL A 5 -6.00 6.75 1.34
CA VAL A 5 -4.80 6.77 2.17
C VAL A 5 -3.56 6.56 1.33
N TYR A 6 -2.51 7.29 1.67
CA TYR A 6 -1.16 7.10 1.14
C TYR A 6 -0.26 6.63 2.26
N LEU A 7 0.45 5.54 2.03
CA LEU A 7 1.42 5.01 2.99
C LEU A 7 2.81 4.96 2.39
N LYS A 8 3.80 5.25 3.22
CA LYS A 8 5.20 4.99 2.93
C LYS A 8 5.74 4.03 3.99
N ILE A 9 6.28 2.91 3.54
CA ILE A 9 6.71 1.81 4.41
C ILE A 9 8.22 1.69 4.37
N ASP A 10 8.86 1.88 5.53
CA ASP A 10 10.29 1.70 5.73
C ASP A 10 10.57 0.32 6.35
N GLY A 11 11.75 -0.20 6.07
CA GLY A 11 12.23 -1.47 6.62
C GLY A 11 12.84 -2.35 5.53
N SER A 12 13.03 -3.62 5.83
CA SER A 12 13.45 -4.62 4.85
C SER A 12 12.22 -5.09 4.06
N VAL A 13 11.73 -4.23 3.16
CA VAL A 13 10.41 -4.38 2.53
C VAL A 13 10.45 -4.64 1.03
N GLN A 14 11.54 -4.30 0.36
CA GLN A 14 11.70 -4.60 -1.07
C GLN A 14 12.31 -5.99 -1.28
N GLY A 15 11.94 -6.64 -2.39
CA GLY A 15 12.50 -7.91 -2.79
C GLY A 15 12.04 -9.14 -2.02
N ILE A 16 11.04 -9.00 -1.15
CA ILE A 16 10.55 -10.07 -0.27
C ILE A 16 9.06 -10.37 -0.42
N GLY A 17 8.46 -9.92 -1.51
CA GLY A 17 7.06 -10.21 -1.80
C GLY A 17 6.04 -9.29 -1.17
N LEU A 18 6.45 -8.17 -0.57
CA LEU A 18 5.51 -7.21 0.02
C LEU A 18 4.53 -6.66 -1.02
N ARG A 19 5.01 -6.30 -2.21
CA ARG A 19 4.15 -5.80 -3.28
C ARG A 19 3.11 -6.84 -3.71
N ALA A 20 3.54 -8.09 -3.91
CA ALA A 20 2.65 -9.18 -4.30
C ALA A 20 1.59 -9.44 -3.22
N ARG A 21 1.99 -9.39 -1.96
CA ARG A 21 1.07 -9.54 -0.83
C ARG A 21 0.09 -8.38 -0.75
N ALA A 22 0.55 -7.15 -0.97
CA ALA A 22 -0.32 -5.97 -0.97
C ALA A 22 -1.40 -6.07 -2.06
N VAL A 23 -1.02 -6.48 -3.26
CA VAL A 23 -1.97 -6.69 -4.36
C VAL A 23 -3.01 -7.75 -3.99
N ARG A 24 -2.56 -8.87 -3.46
CA ARG A 24 -3.46 -9.96 -3.05
C ARG A 24 -4.43 -9.51 -1.96
N THR A 25 -3.91 -8.88 -0.92
CA THR A 25 -4.72 -8.37 0.20
C THR A 25 -5.74 -7.34 -0.27
N ALA A 26 -5.32 -6.40 -1.11
CA ALA A 26 -6.21 -5.39 -1.66
C ALA A 26 -7.35 -6.00 -2.48
N ARG A 27 -7.04 -7.01 -3.29
CA ARG A 27 -8.06 -7.71 -4.09
C ARG A 27 -9.04 -8.47 -3.23
N GLU A 28 -8.56 -9.13 -2.17
CA GLU A 28 -9.43 -9.81 -1.21
C GLU A 28 -10.38 -8.84 -0.50
N LEU A 29 -9.90 -7.65 -0.19
CA LEU A 29 -10.66 -6.64 0.56
C LEU A 29 -11.47 -5.69 -0.33
N GLY A 30 -11.31 -5.76 -1.65
CA GLY A 30 -11.97 -4.83 -2.55
C GLY A 30 -11.39 -3.42 -2.53
N VAL A 31 -10.13 -3.28 -2.17
CA VAL A 31 -9.42 -1.99 -2.13
C VAL A 31 -8.86 -1.67 -3.50
N SER A 32 -9.06 -0.43 -3.96
CA SER A 32 -8.49 0.07 -5.21
C SER A 32 -7.19 0.83 -4.93
N GLY A 33 -6.28 0.87 -5.89
CA GLY A 33 -5.05 1.61 -5.77
C GLY A 33 -3.85 0.95 -6.42
N TRP A 34 -2.67 1.18 -5.83
CA TRP A 34 -1.42 0.63 -6.34
C TRP A 34 -0.35 0.54 -5.24
N VAL A 35 0.66 -0.26 -5.51
CA VAL A 35 1.85 -0.40 -4.68
C VAL A 35 3.09 -0.33 -5.56
N ARG A 36 4.14 0.34 -5.09
CA ARG A 36 5.40 0.45 -5.82
C ARG A 36 6.62 0.47 -4.89
N ASN A 37 7.76 -0.01 -5.40
CA ASN A 37 9.05 0.24 -4.78
C ASN A 37 9.51 1.65 -5.10
N VAL A 38 10.18 2.29 -4.15
CA VAL A 38 10.81 3.59 -4.33
C VAL A 38 12.33 3.43 -4.29
N ASP A 39 13.05 4.30 -4.99
CA ASP A 39 14.51 4.21 -5.10
C ASP A 39 15.24 4.32 -3.77
N ASP A 40 14.62 4.92 -2.76
CA ASP A 40 15.18 5.05 -1.41
C ASP A 40 15.06 3.76 -0.56
N GLY A 41 14.55 2.68 -1.14
CA GLY A 41 14.37 1.40 -0.45
C GLY A 41 13.01 1.22 0.21
N THR A 42 12.18 2.25 0.21
CA THR A 42 10.83 2.17 0.77
C THR A 42 9.82 1.61 -0.23
N VAL A 43 8.62 1.31 0.26
CA VAL A 43 7.46 0.94 -0.55
C VAL A 43 6.36 1.97 -0.31
N GLU A 44 5.76 2.45 -1.38
CA GLU A 44 4.59 3.34 -1.29
C GLU A 44 3.33 2.62 -1.72
N ILE A 45 2.23 2.88 -1.01
CA ILE A 45 0.92 2.32 -1.32
C ILE A 45 -0.12 3.44 -1.33
N ARG A 46 -0.89 3.51 -2.40
CA ARG A 46 -2.10 4.33 -2.48
C ARG A 46 -3.31 3.43 -2.42
N MET A 47 -4.23 3.70 -1.50
CA MET A 47 -5.41 2.88 -1.26
C MET A 47 -6.66 3.73 -1.27
N LYS A 48 -7.71 3.22 -1.90
CA LYS A 48 -9.03 3.85 -1.89
C LYS A 48 -10.11 2.78 -1.79
N GLY A 49 -11.08 3.00 -0.92
CA GLY A 49 -12.20 2.08 -0.73
C GLY A 49 -13.00 2.41 0.52
N ALA A 50 -13.83 1.48 0.94
CA ALA A 50 -14.60 1.63 2.16
C ALA A 50 -13.66 1.71 3.37
N GLU A 51 -13.98 2.57 4.32
CA GLU A 51 -13.14 2.83 5.49
C GLU A 51 -12.72 1.55 6.22
N GLU A 52 -13.67 0.64 6.45
CA GLU A 52 -13.41 -0.62 7.15
C GLU A 52 -12.41 -1.51 6.41
N GLN A 53 -12.50 -1.55 5.09
CA GLN A 53 -11.58 -2.31 4.25
C GLN A 53 -10.18 -1.70 4.23
N ILE A 54 -10.11 -0.37 4.16
CA ILE A 54 -8.84 0.36 4.24
C ILE A 54 -8.18 0.11 5.60
N ASP A 55 -8.92 0.21 6.68
CA ASP A 55 -8.40 -0.02 8.03
C ASP A 55 -7.85 -1.45 8.19
N GLU A 56 -8.54 -2.44 7.65
CA GLU A 56 -8.07 -3.83 7.65
C GLU A 56 -6.80 -4.01 6.81
N MET A 57 -6.70 -3.36 5.67
CA MET A 57 -5.51 -3.41 4.83
C MET A 57 -4.30 -2.78 5.53
N ILE A 58 -4.49 -1.64 6.20
CA ILE A 58 -3.43 -0.99 6.98
C ILE A 58 -2.95 -1.94 8.08
N LYS A 59 -3.85 -2.57 8.79
CA LYS A 59 -3.54 -3.53 9.85
C LYS A 59 -2.70 -4.70 9.32
N ARG A 60 -3.06 -5.26 8.18
CA ARG A 60 -2.29 -6.33 7.53
C ARG A 60 -0.92 -5.84 7.04
N THR A 61 -0.82 -4.57 6.63
CA THR A 61 0.44 -3.95 6.23
C THR A 61 1.41 -3.88 7.41
N TYR A 62 0.93 -3.51 8.60
CA TYR A 62 1.78 -3.50 9.80
C TYR A 62 2.32 -4.88 10.16
N ARG A 63 1.57 -5.93 9.89
CA ARG A 63 2.05 -7.30 10.12
C ARG A 63 3.12 -7.71 9.11
N GLY A 64 3.03 -7.17 7.88
CA GLY A 64 3.92 -7.52 6.79
C GLY A 64 3.89 -9.00 6.40
N PRO A 65 4.60 -9.37 5.33
CA PRO A 65 4.92 -10.77 5.05
C PRO A 65 5.87 -11.31 6.13
N SER A 66 5.87 -12.61 6.37
CA SER A 66 6.66 -13.24 7.44
C SER A 66 8.17 -12.96 7.36
N LEU A 67 8.70 -12.68 6.17
CA LEU A 67 10.10 -12.34 5.95
C LEU A 67 10.37 -10.83 5.91
N ALA A 68 9.32 -10.02 5.96
CA ALA A 68 9.46 -8.57 5.93
C ALA A 68 9.74 -8.04 7.33
N ARG A 69 10.62 -7.06 7.39
CA ARG A 69 10.83 -6.25 8.58
C ARG A 69 10.30 -4.85 8.29
N VAL A 70 9.16 -4.54 8.87
CA VAL A 70 8.55 -3.21 8.77
C VAL A 70 9.01 -2.39 9.97
N ASP A 71 9.85 -1.38 9.73
CA ASP A 71 10.37 -0.50 10.77
C ASP A 71 9.42 0.66 11.03
N GLU A 72 8.82 1.22 9.99
CA GLU A 72 7.94 2.36 10.11
C GLU A 72 6.91 2.38 8.98
N VAL A 73 5.69 2.76 9.29
CA VAL A 73 4.64 3.06 8.32
C VAL A 73 4.22 4.51 8.53
N ARG A 74 4.42 5.35 7.51
CA ARG A 74 4.03 6.77 7.55
C ARG A 74 2.79 7.00 6.72
N PHE A 75 1.88 7.78 7.28
CA PHE A 75 0.73 8.29 6.54
C PHE A 75 1.11 9.58 5.86
N LEU A 76 0.91 9.63 4.54
CA LEU A 76 1.19 10.83 3.74
C LEU A 76 -0.12 11.55 3.45
N THR A 77 -0.14 12.87 3.63
CA THR A 77 -1.31 13.70 3.34
C THR A 77 -1.46 13.97 1.84
N ARG A 78 -0.36 13.87 1.09
CA ARG A 78 -0.33 14.05 -0.36
C ARG A 78 0.67 13.07 -0.97
N PRO A 79 0.45 12.63 -2.22
CA PRO A 79 1.44 11.84 -2.93
C PRO A 79 2.75 12.61 -3.04
N PRO A 80 3.90 11.96 -2.86
CA PRO A 80 5.21 12.62 -2.91
C PRO A 80 5.60 13.11 -4.31
N SER A 81 4.85 12.74 -5.34
CA SER A 81 5.14 13.10 -6.73
C SER A 81 3.86 13.43 -7.48
N PHE A 82 3.95 14.43 -8.36
CA PHE A 82 2.86 14.78 -9.28
C PHE A 82 2.59 13.72 -10.35
N PHE A 83 3.52 12.79 -10.52
CA PHE A 83 3.45 11.76 -11.55
C PHE A 83 2.94 10.41 -11.02
N LEU A 84 2.34 10.40 -9.85
CA LEU A 84 1.75 9.19 -9.31
C LEU A 84 0.51 8.81 -10.14
N PRO A 85 0.37 7.51 -10.50
CA PRO A 85 -0.82 7.09 -11.22
C PRO A 85 -2.09 7.37 -10.42
N GLU A 86 -3.16 7.68 -11.13
CA GLU A 86 -4.46 7.78 -10.51
C GLU A 86 -4.99 6.40 -10.13
N VAL A 87 -5.88 6.36 -9.15
CA VAL A 87 -6.56 5.13 -8.76
C VAL A 87 -7.68 4.82 -9.76
N THR A 88 -7.66 3.61 -10.30
CA THR A 88 -8.75 3.09 -11.13
C THR A 88 -9.70 2.32 -10.23
N PRO A 89 -10.99 2.69 -10.13
CA PRO A 89 -11.95 1.98 -9.28
C PRO A 89 -11.99 0.49 -9.58
N GLY A 90 -11.97 -0.33 -8.54
CA GLY A 90 -12.00 -1.78 -8.64
C GLY A 90 -10.69 -2.43 -9.06
N VAL A 91 -9.61 -1.66 -9.22
CA VAL A 91 -8.31 -2.17 -9.67
C VAL A 91 -7.24 -1.86 -8.62
N PHE A 92 -6.45 -2.87 -8.28
CA PHE A 92 -5.24 -2.69 -7.48
C PHE A 92 -4.06 -3.29 -8.25
N THR A 93 -3.06 -2.46 -8.52
CA THR A 93 -1.94 -2.83 -9.39
C THR A 93 -0.61 -2.72 -8.67
N ARG A 94 0.33 -3.51 -9.14
CA ARG A 94 1.73 -3.44 -8.76
C ARG A 94 2.50 -2.70 -9.86
N ILE A 95 3.18 -1.65 -9.48
CA ILE A 95 3.95 -0.83 -10.41
C ILE A 95 5.44 -1.16 -10.31
#